data_71c2cfa673a5b70bf16d4f653494aab7
#
_entry.id   71c2cfa673a5b70bf16d4f653494aab7
#
_cell.length_a   1.000
_cell.length_b   1.000
_cell.length_c   1.000
_cell.angle_alpha   90.00
_cell.angle_beta   90.00
_cell.angle_gamma   90.00
#
_symmetry.space_group_name_H-M   'P 1'
#
loop_
_entity.id
_entity.type
_entity.pdbx_description
1 polymer ?
#
loop_
_entity_poly.entity_id
_entity_poly.type
_entity_poly.pdbx_seq_one_letter_code
_entity_poly.pdbx_strand_id
1 'polypeptide(L)'
;MKFYKVPGVSIAVINDFKVEWARGYGVKDIETNEPVTTETLFQAASISKPVTAMTALKRVEQGKIALDQNINDKLTSWKLPDNEFTAKRKVTLANLLSHTGGLTVHGFPGYAIGEKLPTLPQVLDGAAPANTPAVRVDMAPGAKFRYSGGGITIAQLAIMDIEKKPYPQITQETVLGPLGMTNSTYNQPLPAETRKKAASGHRGDGKPVEGKIHVYPEMAAAGLWTTPTDLAKFAIEVQLSLAGKSNKVLSREMTKKMVTPFISDDVGMGFFIEKHGKATYFGHGGANEGFRSQLLVHRDKGYGAAVMVNSDNGQIISEIIQAIAKEYQWEDFLPQPLEIVSVDPAKLDDYTGRFLVDSDHVLTVTKENGKLYGKPPLAPKFELFAISENVFTRRDENHQFAFAKGEGGKVDSVRIRFDRDTIEARRLAQGEVIPYEQLIAGKFAEAIEAYKKIKREKPNDNAVEEERLNYIGYSLLEQKNIAAAIAVFKANVELYPQSSNVYDSLGEAYLANGEKELAIANYRKSLDLNPQNKNAVEALKKLEQR
;
A
#
# COMPACT_ATOMS: atom_id res chain seq x y z
N MET A 1 2.49 12.25 -17.77
CA MET A 1 1.98 13.21 -16.77
C MET A 1 0.53 13.61 -17.04
N LYS A 2 0.20 14.27 -18.18
CA LYS A 2 -1.18 14.73 -18.45
C LYS A 2 -2.23 13.60 -18.39
N PHE A 3 -1.96 12.46 -19.01
CA PHE A 3 -2.84 11.28 -18.99
C PHE A 3 -3.12 10.79 -17.57
N TYR A 4 -2.10 10.69 -16.73
CA TYR A 4 -2.20 10.26 -15.33
C TYR A 4 -2.59 11.38 -14.35
N LYS A 5 -2.85 12.60 -14.81
CA LYS A 5 -3.14 13.77 -13.96
C LYS A 5 -2.08 13.98 -12.86
N VAL A 6 -0.81 13.79 -13.20
CA VAL A 6 0.33 13.99 -12.30
C VAL A 6 0.93 15.36 -12.55
N PRO A 7 0.86 16.30 -11.59
CA PRO A 7 1.35 17.67 -11.78
C PRO A 7 2.87 17.75 -11.85
N GLY A 8 3.57 17.02 -10.99
CA GLY A 8 5.02 17.09 -10.85
C GLY A 8 5.68 15.74 -10.69
N VAL A 9 6.85 15.58 -11.29
CA VAL A 9 7.70 14.39 -11.22
C VAL A 9 9.14 14.81 -11.00
N SER A 10 9.85 14.15 -10.10
CA SER A 10 11.29 14.27 -9.95
C SER A 10 11.95 12.90 -10.09
N ILE A 11 13.06 12.84 -10.81
CA ILE A 11 13.76 11.60 -11.19
C ILE A 11 15.24 11.75 -10.90
N ALA A 12 15.87 10.69 -10.38
CA ALA A 12 17.32 10.53 -10.38
C ALA A 12 17.66 9.13 -10.92
N VAL A 13 18.59 9.08 -11.85
CA VAL A 13 19.10 7.83 -12.43
C VAL A 13 20.49 7.57 -11.87
N ILE A 14 20.70 6.32 -11.46
CA ILE A 14 21.98 5.80 -11.01
C ILE A 14 22.59 4.99 -12.15
N ASN A 15 23.85 5.24 -12.45
CA ASN A 15 24.63 4.42 -13.38
C ASN A 15 26.11 4.43 -12.95
N ASP A 16 26.78 3.31 -13.04
CA ASP A 16 28.17 3.13 -12.61
C ASP A 16 28.43 3.66 -11.16
N PHE A 17 27.54 3.31 -10.22
CA PHE A 17 27.61 3.70 -8.80
C PHE A 17 27.65 5.21 -8.55
N LYS A 18 27.07 6.00 -9.44
CA LYS A 18 26.95 7.46 -9.30
C LYS A 18 25.60 7.95 -9.78
N VAL A 19 25.19 9.13 -9.36
CA VAL A 19 24.05 9.82 -9.94
C VAL A 19 24.44 10.27 -11.35
N GLU A 20 23.88 9.62 -12.35
CA GLU A 20 24.15 9.93 -13.77
C GLU A 20 23.48 11.26 -14.16
N TRP A 21 22.23 11.40 -13.83
CA TRP A 21 21.48 12.65 -13.96
C TRP A 21 20.29 12.68 -12.99
N ALA A 22 19.83 13.90 -12.71
CA ALA A 22 18.59 14.15 -11.99
C ALA A 22 17.83 15.28 -12.69
N ARG A 23 16.47 15.19 -12.75
CA ARG A 23 15.60 16.20 -13.37
C ARG A 23 14.23 16.25 -12.71
N GLY A 24 13.69 17.47 -12.65
CA GLY A 24 12.30 17.75 -12.31
C GLY A 24 11.48 18.07 -13.56
N TYR A 25 10.21 17.69 -13.54
CA TYR A 25 9.24 17.93 -14.62
C TYR A 25 7.92 18.40 -14.02
N GLY A 26 7.24 19.33 -14.71
CA GLY A 26 5.96 19.86 -14.27
C GLY A 26 6.09 20.80 -13.07
N VAL A 27 5.07 20.86 -12.21
CA VAL A 27 4.97 21.84 -11.14
C VAL A 27 4.91 21.17 -9.76
N LYS A 28 5.57 21.79 -8.78
CA LYS A 28 5.49 21.35 -7.39
C LYS A 28 4.16 21.75 -6.74
N ASP A 29 3.50 22.76 -7.27
CA ASP A 29 2.22 23.28 -6.80
C ASP A 29 1.43 23.85 -7.99
N ILE A 30 0.21 23.36 -8.20
CA ILE A 30 -0.65 23.79 -9.33
C ILE A 30 -1.24 25.19 -9.14
N GLU A 31 -1.30 25.71 -7.92
CA GLU A 31 -1.84 27.06 -7.64
C GLU A 31 -0.80 28.13 -7.93
N THR A 32 0.47 27.88 -7.59
CA THR A 32 1.58 28.82 -7.81
C THR A 32 2.27 28.64 -9.15
N ASN A 33 2.09 27.48 -9.81
CA ASN A 33 2.80 27.06 -11.01
C ASN A 33 4.34 27.01 -10.84
N GLU A 34 4.83 26.93 -9.62
CA GLU A 34 6.25 26.78 -9.36
C GLU A 34 6.77 25.43 -9.89
N PRO A 35 7.89 25.43 -10.66
CA PRO A 35 8.39 24.21 -11.28
C PRO A 35 8.96 23.22 -10.26
N VAL A 36 8.89 21.94 -10.58
CA VAL A 36 9.69 20.91 -9.89
C VAL A 36 11.15 21.07 -10.30
N THR A 37 12.03 21.14 -9.30
CA THR A 37 13.49 21.15 -9.48
C THR A 37 14.11 19.91 -8.84
N THR A 38 15.42 19.73 -9.00
CA THR A 38 16.17 18.65 -8.33
C THR A 38 16.28 18.84 -6.82
N GLU A 39 15.94 20.02 -6.29
CA GLU A 39 15.90 20.35 -4.87
C GLU A 39 14.48 20.32 -4.28
N THR A 40 13.45 20.12 -5.10
CA THR A 40 12.07 20.03 -4.62
C THR A 40 11.91 18.82 -3.73
N LEU A 41 11.42 19.04 -2.51
CA LEU A 41 11.19 17.97 -1.53
C LEU A 41 9.85 17.28 -1.78
N PHE A 42 9.86 15.97 -1.74
CA PHE A 42 8.67 15.13 -1.77
C PHE A 42 8.62 14.29 -0.50
N GLN A 43 7.43 13.85 -0.11
CA GLN A 43 7.30 12.81 0.90
C GLN A 43 7.70 11.46 0.29
N ALA A 44 8.74 10.85 0.87
CA ALA A 44 9.21 9.53 0.46
C ALA A 44 8.30 8.41 1.00
N ALA A 45 7.42 8.76 1.92
CA ALA A 45 6.50 7.80 2.54
C ALA A 45 7.25 6.56 3.05
N SER A 46 6.85 5.37 2.64
CA SER A 46 7.45 4.12 3.11
C SER A 46 8.92 3.92 2.73
N ILE A 47 9.50 4.70 1.82
CA ILE A 47 10.97 4.70 1.62
C ILE A 47 11.71 5.25 2.87
N SER A 48 10.99 5.79 3.84
CA SER A 48 11.51 6.06 5.19
C SER A 48 12.05 4.80 5.88
N LYS A 49 11.46 3.64 5.62
CA LYS A 49 11.76 2.36 6.30
C LYS A 49 13.18 1.85 6.04
N PRO A 50 13.68 1.79 4.79
CA PRO A 50 15.07 1.40 4.55
C PRO A 50 16.08 2.33 5.22
N VAL A 51 15.83 3.65 5.24
CA VAL A 51 16.69 4.61 5.96
C VAL A 51 16.66 4.36 7.47
N THR A 52 15.48 4.06 8.00
CA THR A 52 15.29 3.63 9.40
C THR A 52 16.03 2.33 9.71
N ALA A 53 15.91 1.35 8.81
CA ALA A 53 16.59 0.07 8.98
C ALA A 53 18.12 0.26 9.03
N MET A 54 18.69 1.07 8.13
CA MET A 54 20.12 1.42 8.18
C MET A 54 20.49 2.11 9.51
N THR A 55 19.65 3.01 10.00
CA THR A 55 19.82 3.67 11.32
C THR A 55 19.80 2.65 12.46
N ALA A 56 18.86 1.71 12.47
CA ALA A 56 18.74 0.66 13.49
C ALA A 56 19.93 -0.32 13.43
N LEU A 57 20.31 -0.76 12.24
CA LEU A 57 21.44 -1.69 12.04
C LEU A 57 22.76 -1.08 12.45
N LYS A 58 22.92 0.25 12.37
CA LYS A 58 24.09 0.92 12.95
C LYS A 58 24.17 0.75 14.47
N ARG A 59 23.02 0.71 15.18
CA ARG A 59 22.98 0.45 16.62
C ARG A 59 23.31 -1.01 16.93
N VAL A 60 22.98 -1.91 16.01
CA VAL A 60 23.40 -3.31 16.12
C VAL A 60 24.92 -3.44 16.02
N GLU A 61 25.54 -2.78 15.03
CA GLU A 61 27.03 -2.74 14.91
C GLU A 61 27.72 -2.14 16.12
N GLN A 62 27.09 -1.16 16.76
CA GLN A 62 27.60 -0.52 17.98
C GLN A 62 27.35 -1.35 19.25
N GLY A 63 26.73 -2.52 19.16
CA GLY A 63 26.41 -3.37 20.31
C GLY A 63 25.30 -2.82 21.23
N LYS A 64 24.58 -1.77 20.79
CA LYS A 64 23.54 -1.13 21.61
C LYS A 64 22.25 -1.96 21.67
N ILE A 65 22.00 -2.78 20.66
CA ILE A 65 20.88 -3.72 20.55
C ILE A 65 21.28 -4.90 19.67
N ALA A 66 20.74 -6.11 19.93
CA ALA A 66 20.92 -7.26 19.05
C ALA A 66 19.68 -7.45 18.14
N LEU A 67 19.88 -8.06 16.96
CA LEU A 67 18.79 -8.32 16.01
C LEU A 67 17.73 -9.26 16.55
N ASP A 68 18.13 -10.23 17.35
CA ASP A 68 17.30 -11.28 17.96
C ASP A 68 16.87 -10.97 19.40
N GLN A 69 17.26 -9.81 19.95
CA GLN A 69 16.88 -9.37 21.28
C GLN A 69 15.39 -9.01 21.33
N ASN A 70 14.72 -9.37 22.44
CA ASN A 70 13.37 -8.90 22.72
C ASN A 70 13.33 -7.36 22.69
N ILE A 71 12.50 -6.79 21.84
CA ILE A 71 12.43 -5.34 21.66
C ILE A 71 12.05 -4.62 22.95
N ASN A 72 11.23 -5.24 23.80
CA ASN A 72 10.79 -4.67 25.07
C ASN A 72 11.95 -4.44 26.05
N ASP A 73 13.10 -5.11 25.89
CA ASP A 73 14.28 -4.85 26.73
C ASP A 73 14.89 -3.47 26.49
N LYS A 74 14.64 -2.89 25.29
CA LYS A 74 15.17 -1.58 24.88
C LYS A 74 14.15 -0.46 24.95
N LEU A 75 12.87 -0.78 24.92
CA LEU A 75 11.79 0.19 25.10
C LEU A 75 11.72 0.64 26.57
N THR A 76 11.78 1.94 26.83
CA THR A 76 11.68 2.53 28.17
C THR A 76 10.48 3.45 28.32
N SER A 77 10.06 4.12 27.26
CA SER A 77 8.95 5.09 27.27
C SER A 77 7.58 4.45 26.96
N TRP A 78 7.57 3.22 26.49
CA TRP A 78 6.40 2.41 26.22
C TRP A 78 6.81 0.93 26.15
N LYS A 79 5.85 0.02 26.29
CA LYS A 79 6.06 -1.43 26.15
C LYS A 79 5.06 -2.04 25.21
N LEU A 80 5.52 -2.89 24.30
CA LEU A 80 4.64 -3.73 23.51
C LEU A 80 3.92 -4.73 24.43
N PRO A 81 2.57 -4.71 24.50
CA PRO A 81 1.84 -5.61 25.40
C PRO A 81 2.07 -7.08 25.05
N ASP A 82 2.29 -7.91 26.06
CA ASP A 82 2.35 -9.37 25.91
C ASP A 82 0.95 -9.98 25.78
N ASN A 83 0.86 -11.06 25.01
CA ASN A 83 -0.36 -11.86 24.82
C ASN A 83 -0.01 -13.32 24.45
N GLU A 84 -1.00 -14.15 24.08
CA GLU A 84 -0.79 -15.55 23.71
C GLU A 84 0.20 -15.75 22.55
N PHE A 85 0.28 -14.83 21.60
CA PHE A 85 1.21 -14.90 20.47
C PHE A 85 2.65 -14.62 20.87
N THR A 86 2.87 -13.73 21.85
CA THR A 86 4.21 -13.37 22.35
C THR A 86 4.69 -14.24 23.50
N ALA A 87 3.83 -15.11 24.05
CA ALA A 87 4.17 -15.96 25.19
C ALA A 87 5.36 -16.90 24.88
N LYS A 88 5.38 -17.48 23.69
CA LYS A 88 6.42 -18.44 23.25
C LYS A 88 7.58 -17.77 22.52
N ARG A 89 7.35 -16.66 21.82
CA ARG A 89 8.35 -15.98 21.00
C ARG A 89 8.13 -14.47 21.04
N LYS A 90 9.14 -13.77 21.55
CA LYS A 90 9.08 -12.31 21.64
C LYS A 90 9.35 -11.65 20.29
N VAL A 91 8.83 -10.42 20.11
CA VAL A 91 9.12 -9.60 18.95
C VAL A 91 10.55 -9.05 19.07
N THR A 92 11.33 -9.21 18.02
CA THR A 92 12.72 -8.78 17.95
C THR A 92 12.90 -7.62 16.96
N LEU A 93 14.06 -6.94 17.01
CA LEU A 93 14.39 -5.90 16.03
C LEU A 93 14.36 -6.44 14.59
N ALA A 94 14.90 -7.65 14.36
CA ALA A 94 14.85 -8.28 13.05
C ALA A 94 13.40 -8.47 12.54
N ASN A 95 12.50 -8.89 13.44
CA ASN A 95 11.08 -9.05 13.10
C ASN A 95 10.42 -7.71 12.73
N LEU A 96 10.77 -6.62 13.41
CA LEU A 96 10.24 -5.29 13.09
C LEU A 96 10.70 -4.84 11.69
N LEU A 97 12.02 -4.92 11.43
CA LEU A 97 12.62 -4.43 10.18
C LEU A 97 12.28 -5.27 8.96
N SER A 98 11.91 -6.54 9.14
CA SER A 98 11.52 -7.47 8.06
C SER A 98 10.00 -7.70 7.96
N HIS A 99 9.21 -6.98 8.75
CA HIS A 99 7.75 -7.16 8.79
C HIS A 99 7.29 -8.59 9.13
N THR A 100 8.03 -9.26 10.01
CA THR A 100 7.70 -10.62 10.47
C THR A 100 7.31 -10.67 11.94
N GLY A 101 7.02 -9.52 12.55
CA GLY A 101 6.65 -9.40 13.97
C GLY A 101 5.22 -9.80 14.30
N GLY A 102 4.38 -10.10 13.30
CA GLY A 102 2.97 -10.40 13.51
C GLY A 102 2.16 -9.21 14.02
N LEU A 103 2.53 -7.99 13.61
CA LEU A 103 1.98 -6.74 14.12
C LEU A 103 0.86 -6.18 13.25
N THR A 104 -0.12 -5.58 13.89
CA THR A 104 -1.21 -4.81 13.24
C THR A 104 -0.71 -3.47 12.70
N VAL A 105 -1.61 -2.68 12.14
CA VAL A 105 -1.39 -1.34 11.56
C VAL A 105 -0.41 -1.35 10.39
N HIS A 106 -0.98 -1.55 9.20
CA HIS A 106 -0.26 -1.60 7.93
C HIS A 106 0.41 -0.25 7.58
N GLY A 107 -0.34 0.85 7.71
CA GLY A 107 0.10 2.20 7.34
C GLY A 107 -0.62 3.27 8.14
N PHE A 108 -0.35 4.52 7.80
CA PHE A 108 -0.84 5.71 8.49
C PHE A 108 -1.43 6.70 7.48
N PRO A 109 -2.61 7.28 7.74
CA PRO A 109 -3.21 8.29 6.86
C PRO A 109 -2.53 9.66 6.99
N GLY A 110 -1.72 9.85 8.05
CA GLY A 110 -1.14 11.16 8.38
C GLY A 110 -2.17 12.11 8.98
N TYR A 111 -1.72 13.31 9.32
CA TYR A 111 -2.52 14.35 9.98
C TYR A 111 -2.52 15.61 9.12
N ALA A 112 -3.66 16.23 8.91
CA ALA A 112 -3.73 17.48 8.20
C ALA A 112 -2.97 18.60 8.97
N ILE A 113 -2.53 19.62 8.24
CA ILE A 113 -1.85 20.76 8.86
C ILE A 113 -2.78 21.46 9.84
N GLY A 114 -2.31 21.66 11.08
CA GLY A 114 -3.07 22.28 12.16
C GLY A 114 -3.81 21.28 13.07
N GLU A 115 -3.88 20.01 12.71
CA GLU A 115 -4.40 18.98 13.61
C GLU A 115 -3.46 18.76 14.80
N LYS A 116 -4.05 18.35 15.94
CA LYS A 116 -3.27 17.96 17.12
C LYS A 116 -2.55 16.63 16.82
N LEU A 117 -1.23 16.64 16.92
CA LEU A 117 -0.43 15.47 16.68
C LEU A 117 -0.32 14.57 17.92
N PRO A 118 -0.40 13.24 17.78
CA PRO A 118 -0.14 12.30 18.86
C PRO A 118 1.36 12.20 19.18
N THR A 119 1.67 11.80 20.40
CA THR A 119 2.97 11.24 20.76
C THR A 119 3.10 9.81 20.22
N LEU A 120 4.33 9.29 20.09
CA LEU A 120 4.52 7.90 19.65
C LEU A 120 3.80 6.87 20.54
N PRO A 121 3.83 6.95 21.89
CA PRO A 121 3.02 6.07 22.72
C PRO A 121 1.52 6.14 22.40
N GLN A 122 0.97 7.32 22.13
CA GLN A 122 -0.44 7.44 21.73
C GLN A 122 -0.72 6.78 20.38
N VAL A 123 0.18 6.92 19.39
CA VAL A 123 0.07 6.17 18.12
C VAL A 123 0.07 4.67 18.38
N LEU A 124 1.00 4.17 19.19
CA LEU A 124 1.16 2.75 19.47
C LEU A 124 -0.01 2.16 20.27
N ASP A 125 -0.66 2.98 21.08
CA ASP A 125 -1.85 2.57 21.85
C ASP A 125 -3.18 2.88 21.15
N GLY A 126 -3.15 3.52 19.97
CA GLY A 126 -4.37 3.99 19.30
C GLY A 126 -5.15 5.01 20.13
N ALA A 127 -4.45 5.71 21.04
CA ALA A 127 -5.06 6.66 21.96
C ALA A 127 -5.15 8.06 21.33
N ALA A 128 -6.26 8.76 21.56
CA ALA A 128 -6.45 10.10 21.02
C ALA A 128 -5.26 11.04 21.29
N PRO A 129 -4.81 11.84 20.32
CA PRO A 129 -5.44 12.10 19.02
C PRO A 129 -4.97 11.17 17.87
N ALA A 130 -4.41 9.98 18.16
CA ALA A 130 -4.04 9.02 17.12
C ALA A 130 -5.27 8.66 16.25
N ASN A 131 -5.05 8.55 14.94
CA ASN A 131 -6.07 8.26 13.94
C ASN A 131 -5.96 6.83 13.35
N THR A 132 -5.22 5.95 14.03
CA THR A 132 -5.08 4.53 13.73
C THR A 132 -5.38 3.70 14.98
N PRO A 133 -5.81 2.43 14.81
CA PRO A 133 -5.94 1.50 15.92
C PRO A 133 -4.62 1.26 16.66
N ALA A 134 -4.70 0.64 17.83
CA ALA A 134 -3.52 0.24 18.58
C ALA A 134 -2.66 -0.76 17.80
N VAL A 135 -1.34 -0.61 17.90
CA VAL A 135 -0.38 -1.58 17.36
C VAL A 135 -0.29 -2.76 18.32
N ARG A 136 -0.70 -3.94 17.87
CA ARG A 136 -0.74 -5.16 18.68
C ARG A 136 -0.18 -6.35 17.90
N VAL A 137 0.28 -7.35 18.60
CA VAL A 137 0.66 -8.65 18.01
C VAL A 137 -0.60 -9.51 17.99
N ASP A 138 -1.03 -9.94 16.80
CA ASP A 138 -2.19 -10.83 16.60
C ASP A 138 -1.85 -12.05 15.74
N MET A 139 -0.55 -12.27 15.52
CA MET A 139 0.02 -13.44 14.87
C MET A 139 1.38 -13.76 15.48
N ALA A 140 1.74 -15.02 15.55
CA ALA A 140 3.01 -15.44 16.15
C ALA A 140 4.21 -14.76 15.46
N PRO A 141 5.10 -14.09 16.23
CA PRO A 141 6.29 -13.46 15.66
C PRO A 141 7.16 -14.46 14.90
N GLY A 142 7.57 -14.11 13.70
CA GLY A 142 8.38 -14.96 12.81
C GLY A 142 7.61 -16.06 12.09
N ALA A 143 6.29 -16.08 12.12
CA ALA A 143 5.50 -17.09 11.40
C ALA A 143 5.48 -16.83 9.89
N LYS A 144 5.26 -15.58 9.47
CA LYS A 144 5.25 -15.16 8.07
C LYS A 144 5.43 -13.65 7.94
N PHE A 145 5.63 -13.20 6.72
CA PHE A 145 5.59 -11.79 6.37
C PHE A 145 4.16 -11.22 6.57
N ARG A 146 4.09 -10.06 7.21
CA ARG A 146 2.92 -9.19 7.23
C ARG A 146 3.38 -7.75 7.41
N TYR A 147 3.24 -6.97 6.35
CA TYR A 147 3.66 -5.56 6.35
C TYR A 147 3.03 -4.78 7.49
N SER A 148 3.85 -4.09 8.28
CA SER A 148 3.38 -3.27 9.40
C SER A 148 4.21 -1.99 9.55
N GLY A 149 3.58 -0.85 9.28
CA GLY A 149 4.11 0.46 9.65
C GLY A 149 4.20 0.62 11.16
N GLY A 150 3.25 0.05 11.90
CA GLY A 150 3.26 0.03 13.37
C GLY A 150 4.51 -0.62 13.94
N GLY A 151 4.97 -1.72 13.34
CA GLY A 151 6.22 -2.37 13.73
C GLY A 151 7.44 -1.46 13.55
N ILE A 152 7.50 -0.72 12.45
CA ILE A 152 8.59 0.25 12.22
C ILE A 152 8.49 1.44 13.19
N THR A 153 7.29 1.85 13.59
CA THR A 153 7.10 2.88 14.62
C THR A 153 7.60 2.42 16.00
N ILE A 154 7.46 1.13 16.34
CA ILE A 154 8.09 0.55 17.53
C ILE A 154 9.63 0.62 17.42
N ALA A 155 10.20 0.32 16.25
CA ALA A 155 11.64 0.47 16.03
C ALA A 155 12.10 1.94 16.18
N GLN A 156 11.31 2.92 15.69
CA GLN A 156 11.56 4.35 15.93
C GLN A 156 11.69 4.64 17.43
N LEU A 157 10.71 4.20 18.20
CA LEU A 157 10.69 4.45 19.65
C LEU A 157 11.88 3.80 20.35
N ALA A 158 12.21 2.54 19.99
CA ALA A 158 13.36 1.85 20.55
C ALA A 158 14.69 2.57 20.26
N ILE A 159 14.87 3.07 19.03
CA ILE A 159 16.05 3.88 18.65
C ILE A 159 16.12 5.17 19.49
N MET A 160 14.99 5.86 19.66
CA MET A 160 14.93 7.08 20.48
C MET A 160 15.21 6.78 21.96
N ASP A 161 14.67 5.69 22.49
CA ASP A 161 14.90 5.26 23.86
C ASP A 161 16.36 4.85 24.13
N ILE A 162 17.04 4.26 23.15
CA ILE A 162 18.47 3.92 23.22
C ILE A 162 19.34 5.19 23.20
N GLU A 163 19.05 6.10 22.28
CA GLU A 163 19.91 7.27 22.00
C GLU A 163 19.57 8.49 22.89
N LYS A 164 18.39 8.53 23.49
CA LYS A 164 17.88 9.67 24.27
C LYS A 164 17.90 10.99 23.49
N LYS A 165 17.64 10.91 22.20
CA LYS A 165 17.63 12.04 21.25
C LYS A 165 16.36 12.03 20.40
N PRO A 166 15.95 13.18 19.83
CA PRO A 166 14.89 13.24 18.83
C PRO A 166 15.26 12.43 17.58
N TYR A 167 14.29 11.72 17.00
CA TYR A 167 14.49 10.86 15.83
C TYR A 167 15.11 11.58 14.62
N PRO A 168 14.70 12.82 14.25
CA PRO A 168 15.35 13.55 13.16
C PRO A 168 16.85 13.80 13.40
N GLN A 169 17.26 14.10 14.62
CA GLN A 169 18.66 14.29 14.96
C GLN A 169 19.45 12.99 14.82
N ILE A 170 18.89 11.88 15.30
CA ILE A 170 19.54 10.56 15.23
C ILE A 170 19.79 10.17 13.76
N THR A 171 18.78 10.32 12.90
CA THR A 171 18.91 9.99 11.47
C THR A 171 19.84 10.92 10.73
N GLN A 172 19.83 12.22 11.08
CA GLN A 172 20.76 13.20 10.53
C GLN A 172 22.21 12.84 10.85
N GLU A 173 22.50 12.51 12.10
CA GLU A 173 23.85 12.13 12.55
C GLU A 173 24.32 10.79 11.98
N THR A 174 23.39 9.85 11.74
CA THR A 174 23.73 8.47 11.39
C THR A 174 23.77 8.19 9.91
N VAL A 175 22.82 8.73 9.14
CA VAL A 175 22.61 8.38 7.73
C VAL A 175 22.64 9.60 6.84
N LEU A 176 21.79 10.62 7.10
CA LEU A 176 21.60 11.71 6.15
C LEU A 176 22.89 12.55 6.01
N GLY A 177 23.52 12.92 7.12
CA GLY A 177 24.77 13.69 7.13
C GLY A 177 25.94 12.94 6.50
N PRO A 178 26.30 11.72 6.97
CA PRO A 178 27.39 10.92 6.40
C PRO A 178 27.25 10.63 4.90
N LEU A 179 26.02 10.52 4.38
CA LEU A 179 25.74 10.28 2.96
C LEU A 179 25.58 11.56 2.13
N GLY A 180 25.67 12.74 2.76
CA GLY A 180 25.50 14.03 2.08
C GLY A 180 24.09 14.21 1.50
N MET A 181 23.07 13.70 2.19
CA MET A 181 21.65 13.86 1.85
C MET A 181 21.12 15.21 2.34
N THR A 182 21.65 16.28 1.80
CA THR A 182 21.46 17.66 2.30
C THR A 182 20.06 18.21 2.06
N ASN A 183 19.29 17.59 1.15
CA ASN A 183 17.88 17.90 0.89
C ASN A 183 16.97 16.82 1.47
N SER A 184 17.30 16.32 2.68
CA SER A 184 16.52 15.27 3.34
C SER A 184 16.35 15.57 4.82
N THR A 185 15.17 15.27 5.36
CA THR A 185 14.90 15.47 6.80
C THR A 185 13.73 14.61 7.26
N TYR A 186 13.77 14.22 8.54
CA TYR A 186 12.62 13.60 9.24
C TYR A 186 11.86 14.61 10.13
N ASN A 187 12.13 15.91 10.02
CA ASN A 187 11.37 16.88 10.78
C ASN A 187 9.89 16.86 10.40
N GLN A 188 9.04 16.64 11.39
CA GLN A 188 7.59 16.61 11.26
C GLN A 188 6.94 17.45 12.37
N PRO A 189 6.23 18.53 12.04
CA PRO A 189 6.09 19.14 10.70
C PRO A 189 7.38 19.72 10.15
N LEU A 190 7.43 19.95 8.82
CA LEU A 190 8.58 20.64 8.20
C LEU A 190 8.74 22.07 8.77
N PRO A 191 9.97 22.49 9.08
CA PRO A 191 10.27 23.90 9.38
C PRO A 191 9.85 24.82 8.22
N ALA A 192 9.40 26.03 8.53
CA ALA A 192 8.84 26.98 7.56
C ALA A 192 9.74 27.22 6.34
N GLU A 193 11.04 27.39 6.54
CA GLU A 193 11.97 27.61 5.44
C GLU A 193 12.14 26.37 4.55
N THR A 194 12.20 25.19 5.14
CA THR A 194 12.28 23.92 4.39
C THR A 194 11.00 23.65 3.62
N ARG A 195 9.84 24.02 4.21
CA ARG A 195 8.53 23.86 3.58
C ARG A 195 8.40 24.63 2.26
N LYS A 196 9.09 25.73 2.07
CA LYS A 196 9.11 26.48 0.79
C LYS A 196 9.63 25.64 -0.39
N LYS A 197 10.49 24.65 -0.11
CA LYS A 197 11.00 23.71 -1.11
C LYS A 197 10.10 22.50 -1.33
N ALA A 198 9.09 22.27 -0.49
CA ALA A 198 8.24 21.10 -0.57
C ALA A 198 7.21 21.21 -1.69
N ALA A 199 6.95 20.09 -2.34
CA ALA A 199 5.83 19.96 -3.27
C ALA A 199 4.50 19.87 -2.49
N SER A 200 3.42 20.33 -3.10
CA SER A 200 2.04 20.10 -2.65
C SER A 200 1.56 18.74 -3.16
N GLY A 201 0.89 17.97 -2.30
CA GLY A 201 0.29 16.69 -2.67
C GLY A 201 -1.02 16.86 -3.44
N HIS A 202 -1.33 15.92 -4.34
CA HIS A 202 -2.56 15.94 -5.14
C HIS A 202 -3.25 14.58 -5.11
N ARG A 203 -4.59 14.63 -5.02
CA ARG A 203 -5.47 13.45 -5.11
C ARG A 203 -5.48 12.84 -6.51
N GLY A 204 -6.03 11.65 -6.64
CA GLY A 204 -6.18 10.98 -7.94
C GLY A 204 -7.04 11.73 -8.96
N ASP A 205 -7.95 12.59 -8.51
CA ASP A 205 -8.73 13.50 -9.38
C ASP A 205 -7.95 14.73 -9.86
N GLY A 206 -6.74 14.94 -9.30
CA GLY A 206 -5.83 16.05 -9.60
C GLY A 206 -6.00 17.26 -8.68
N LYS A 207 -6.91 17.23 -7.69
CA LYS A 207 -7.06 18.32 -6.72
C LYS A 207 -5.95 18.28 -5.66
N PRO A 208 -5.55 19.43 -5.11
CA PRO A 208 -4.64 19.47 -3.98
C PRO A 208 -5.20 18.72 -2.76
N VAL A 209 -4.32 18.07 -2.01
CA VAL A 209 -4.61 17.58 -0.67
C VAL A 209 -4.95 18.78 0.23
N GLU A 210 -5.90 18.63 1.15
CA GLU A 210 -6.23 19.67 2.11
C GLU A 210 -5.00 20.07 2.94
N GLY A 211 -4.74 21.38 3.03
CA GLY A 211 -3.50 21.89 3.63
C GLY A 211 -2.23 21.59 2.84
N LYS A 212 -2.35 21.03 1.62
CA LYS A 212 -1.30 20.69 0.67
C LYS A 212 -0.41 19.50 1.03
N ILE A 213 -0.29 19.16 2.31
CA ILE A 213 0.53 18.06 2.83
C ILE A 213 -0.05 17.52 4.13
N HIS A 214 0.20 16.25 4.44
CA HIS A 214 -0.02 15.68 5.76
C HIS A 214 1.29 15.58 6.56
N VAL A 215 1.16 15.55 7.88
CA VAL A 215 2.24 15.37 8.86
C VAL A 215 2.21 13.93 9.36
N TYR A 216 3.38 13.31 9.51
CA TYR A 216 3.52 11.91 9.94
C TYR A 216 4.42 11.80 11.17
N PRO A 217 3.86 11.84 12.40
CA PRO A 217 4.63 11.57 13.62
C PRO A 217 5.32 10.20 13.61
N GLU A 218 4.80 9.26 12.84
CA GLU A 218 5.36 7.95 12.53
C GLU A 218 6.53 8.08 11.54
N MET A 219 7.50 8.90 11.91
CA MET A 219 8.60 9.35 11.04
C MET A 219 9.35 8.18 10.41
N ALA A 220 9.70 7.17 11.19
CA ALA A 220 10.42 5.99 10.71
C ALA A 220 9.66 5.22 9.63
N ALA A 221 8.35 5.20 9.73
CA ALA A 221 7.49 4.46 8.81
C ALA A 221 7.14 5.26 7.54
N ALA A 222 6.99 6.61 7.65
CA ALA A 222 6.40 7.41 6.57
C ALA A 222 6.88 8.87 6.49
N GLY A 223 7.73 9.35 7.43
CA GLY A 223 7.96 10.79 7.63
C GLY A 223 9.16 11.41 6.90
N LEU A 224 9.89 10.69 6.06
CA LEU A 224 11.03 11.23 5.35
C LEU A 224 10.60 12.20 4.25
N TRP A 225 11.06 13.43 4.31
CA TRP A 225 11.10 14.39 3.22
C TRP A 225 12.45 14.32 2.53
N THR A 226 12.48 14.23 1.19
CA THR A 226 13.71 14.03 0.45
C THR A 226 13.57 14.40 -1.02
N THR A 227 14.66 14.22 -1.76
CA THR A 227 14.72 14.31 -3.22
C THR A 227 15.14 12.97 -3.82
N PRO A 228 14.82 12.65 -5.08
CA PRO A 228 15.35 11.47 -5.77
C PRO A 228 16.88 11.41 -5.77
N THR A 229 17.55 12.56 -5.87
CA THR A 229 19.03 12.64 -5.81
C THR A 229 19.58 12.12 -4.48
N ASP A 230 18.95 12.49 -3.36
CA ASP A 230 19.41 12.03 -2.05
C ASP A 230 19.07 10.54 -1.83
N LEU A 231 17.91 10.07 -2.32
CA LEU A 231 17.60 8.65 -2.33
C LEU A 231 18.59 7.84 -3.19
N ALA A 232 19.05 8.41 -4.29
CA ALA A 232 20.10 7.79 -5.11
C ALA A 232 21.43 7.68 -4.35
N LYS A 233 21.86 8.72 -3.61
CA LYS A 233 23.04 8.65 -2.75
C LYS A 233 22.94 7.55 -1.69
N PHE A 234 21.77 7.42 -1.06
CA PHE A 234 21.48 6.36 -0.10
C PHE A 234 21.63 4.97 -0.74
N ALA A 235 21.04 4.74 -1.91
CA ALA A 235 21.10 3.47 -2.61
C ALA A 235 22.54 3.16 -3.11
N ILE A 236 23.25 4.15 -3.62
CA ILE A 236 24.66 4.02 -4.04
C ILE A 236 25.55 3.58 -2.87
N GLU A 237 25.35 4.14 -1.67
CA GLU A 237 26.10 3.68 -0.49
C GLU A 237 25.84 2.21 -0.19
N VAL A 238 24.58 1.75 -0.27
CA VAL A 238 24.25 0.33 -0.09
C VAL A 238 24.98 -0.53 -1.13
N GLN A 239 24.95 -0.15 -2.41
CA GLN A 239 25.65 -0.87 -3.49
C GLN A 239 27.18 -0.87 -3.28
N LEU A 240 27.77 0.25 -2.95
CA LEU A 240 29.22 0.38 -2.71
C LEU A 240 29.66 -0.40 -1.48
N SER A 241 28.85 -0.40 -0.41
CA SER A 241 29.14 -1.18 0.80
C SER A 241 29.09 -2.69 0.49
N LEU A 242 28.09 -3.18 -0.25
CA LEU A 242 28.04 -4.55 -0.72
C LEU A 242 29.28 -4.96 -1.56
N ALA A 243 29.73 -4.05 -2.41
CA ALA A 243 30.93 -4.24 -3.22
C ALA A 243 32.24 -4.14 -2.41
N GLY A 244 32.17 -3.80 -1.11
CA GLY A 244 33.33 -3.58 -0.25
C GLY A 244 34.11 -2.30 -0.59
N LYS A 245 33.49 -1.34 -1.29
CA LYS A 245 34.08 -0.07 -1.72
C LYS A 245 33.70 1.12 -0.83
N SER A 246 32.79 0.94 0.12
CA SER A 246 32.38 1.95 1.08
C SER A 246 31.95 1.31 2.41
N ASN A 247 32.00 2.11 3.48
CA ASN A 247 31.50 1.76 4.82
C ASN A 247 31.10 3.04 5.59
N LYS A 248 30.60 4.05 4.89
CA LYS A 248 30.26 5.34 5.49
C LYS A 248 29.24 5.22 6.62
N VAL A 249 28.34 4.25 6.52
CA VAL A 249 27.33 4.00 7.56
C VAL A 249 27.47 2.58 8.12
N LEU A 250 27.29 1.55 7.30
CA LEU A 250 27.33 0.15 7.71
C LEU A 250 28.55 -0.58 7.14
N SER A 251 29.02 -1.59 7.85
CA SER A 251 29.96 -2.56 7.32
C SER A 251 29.32 -3.36 6.18
N ARG A 252 30.17 -3.97 5.34
CA ARG A 252 29.74 -4.85 4.26
C ARG A 252 28.84 -5.98 4.78
N GLU A 253 29.23 -6.61 5.90
CA GLU A 253 28.51 -7.72 6.50
C GLU A 253 27.12 -7.29 6.96
N MET A 254 27.00 -6.11 7.57
CA MET A 254 25.70 -5.60 8.04
C MET A 254 24.84 -5.16 6.85
N THR A 255 25.43 -4.52 5.83
CA THR A 255 24.71 -4.18 4.59
C THR A 255 24.23 -5.41 3.86
N LYS A 256 25.02 -6.50 3.83
CA LYS A 256 24.57 -7.78 3.28
C LYS A 256 23.37 -8.33 4.03
N LYS A 257 23.35 -8.27 5.37
CA LYS A 257 22.18 -8.67 6.17
C LYS A 257 20.95 -7.83 5.83
N MET A 258 21.13 -6.52 5.60
CA MET A 258 20.04 -5.58 5.27
C MET A 258 19.31 -5.97 3.98
N VAL A 259 20.04 -6.41 2.95
CA VAL A 259 19.49 -6.78 1.63
C VAL A 259 19.36 -8.29 1.41
N THR A 260 19.51 -9.09 2.46
CA THR A 260 19.28 -10.54 2.38
C THR A 260 17.87 -10.84 2.89
N PRO A 261 17.08 -11.63 2.16
CA PRO A 261 15.78 -12.08 2.60
C PRO A 261 15.79 -12.69 4.00
N PHE A 262 14.78 -12.37 4.82
CA PHE A 262 14.63 -12.85 6.18
C PHE A 262 13.21 -13.36 6.41
N ILE A 263 13.05 -14.66 6.61
CA ILE A 263 11.78 -15.41 6.75
C ILE A 263 10.98 -15.44 5.44
N SER A 264 10.77 -14.31 4.79
CA SER A 264 10.17 -14.21 3.44
C SER A 264 11.28 -14.21 2.39
N ASP A 265 11.03 -14.78 1.21
CA ASP A 265 12.04 -14.88 0.13
C ASP A 265 12.30 -13.56 -0.60
N ASP A 266 11.51 -12.54 -0.32
CA ASP A 266 11.48 -11.26 -1.04
C ASP A 266 11.57 -10.03 -0.14
N VAL A 267 11.80 -10.21 1.18
CA VAL A 267 11.90 -9.09 2.13
C VAL A 267 13.14 -9.21 2.98
N GLY A 268 14.03 -8.22 2.87
CA GLY A 268 15.16 -7.99 3.76
C GLY A 268 14.79 -7.12 4.95
N MET A 269 15.78 -6.42 5.52
CA MET A 269 15.54 -5.48 6.61
C MET A 269 15.30 -4.08 6.04
N GLY A 270 14.03 -3.72 5.88
CA GLY A 270 13.56 -2.45 5.34
C GLY A 270 13.51 -2.37 3.82
N PHE A 271 13.99 -3.35 3.08
CA PHE A 271 13.92 -3.42 1.62
C PHE A 271 13.08 -4.59 1.13
N PHE A 272 12.39 -4.39 0.03
CA PHE A 272 11.94 -5.47 -0.83
C PHE A 272 13.07 -5.92 -1.76
N ILE A 273 13.12 -7.22 -2.01
CA ILE A 273 14.15 -7.87 -2.85
C ILE A 273 13.43 -8.51 -4.03
N GLU A 274 13.71 -8.04 -5.22
CA GLU A 274 13.07 -8.50 -6.45
C GLU A 274 14.06 -9.31 -7.30
N LYS A 275 13.63 -10.49 -7.76
CA LYS A 275 14.39 -11.31 -8.69
C LYS A 275 13.79 -11.20 -10.08
N HIS A 276 14.59 -10.76 -11.04
CA HIS A 276 14.27 -10.71 -12.45
C HIS A 276 15.28 -11.59 -13.20
N GLY A 277 14.87 -12.81 -13.59
CA GLY A 277 15.79 -13.79 -14.14
C GLY A 277 16.98 -14.07 -13.21
N LYS A 278 18.19 -13.75 -13.65
CA LYS A 278 19.43 -13.86 -12.85
C LYS A 278 19.75 -12.60 -12.04
N ALA A 279 19.14 -11.48 -12.39
CA ALA A 279 19.37 -10.21 -11.73
C ALA A 279 18.60 -10.11 -10.40
N THR A 280 19.20 -9.45 -9.42
CA THR A 280 18.56 -9.15 -8.13
C THR A 280 18.53 -7.64 -7.95
N TYR A 281 17.36 -7.13 -7.66
CA TYR A 281 17.12 -5.72 -7.33
C TYR A 281 16.70 -5.60 -5.88
N PHE A 282 16.95 -4.46 -5.29
CA PHE A 282 16.38 -4.09 -4.01
C PHE A 282 15.76 -2.69 -4.09
N GLY A 283 14.73 -2.47 -3.32
CA GLY A 283 14.04 -1.19 -3.37
C GLY A 283 12.92 -1.08 -2.36
N HIS A 284 12.18 0.00 -2.46
CA HIS A 284 10.95 0.21 -1.70
C HIS A 284 10.07 1.24 -2.40
N GLY A 285 8.78 1.00 -2.44
CA GLY A 285 7.79 1.98 -2.85
C GLY A 285 7.36 2.88 -1.70
N GLY A 286 6.76 4.02 -2.02
CA GLY A 286 6.20 4.93 -1.04
C GLY A 286 4.83 5.45 -1.44
N ALA A 287 3.92 5.51 -0.46
CA ALA A 287 2.58 6.06 -0.63
C ALA A 287 2.17 6.82 0.64
N ASN A 288 2.11 8.13 0.53
CA ASN A 288 1.50 9.05 1.47
C ASN A 288 0.37 9.79 0.76
N GLU A 289 -0.43 10.51 1.51
CA GLU A 289 -1.51 11.34 0.99
C GLU A 289 -0.99 12.34 -0.04
N GLY A 290 -1.39 12.17 -1.32
CA GLY A 290 -0.96 13.01 -2.42
C GLY A 290 0.47 12.78 -2.94
N PHE A 291 1.17 11.73 -2.50
CA PHE A 291 2.54 11.43 -2.92
C PHE A 291 2.75 9.95 -3.19
N ARG A 292 3.44 9.65 -4.29
CA ARG A 292 3.94 8.30 -4.61
C ARG A 292 5.41 8.36 -4.96
N SER A 293 6.13 7.31 -4.62
CA SER A 293 7.57 7.22 -4.86
C SER A 293 8.02 5.79 -5.06
N GLN A 294 9.13 5.62 -5.78
CA GLN A 294 9.81 4.33 -5.94
C GLN A 294 11.31 4.54 -5.95
N LEU A 295 12.01 3.75 -5.14
CA LEU A 295 13.45 3.52 -5.21
C LEU A 295 13.65 2.09 -5.66
N LEU A 296 14.37 1.87 -6.75
CA LEU A 296 14.68 0.53 -7.27
C LEU A 296 16.08 0.51 -7.87
N VAL A 297 16.92 -0.39 -7.40
CA VAL A 297 18.32 -0.46 -7.81
C VAL A 297 18.80 -1.91 -7.93
N HIS A 298 19.67 -2.17 -8.91
CA HIS A 298 20.33 -3.46 -9.04
C HIS A 298 21.30 -3.67 -7.88
N ARG A 299 21.29 -4.86 -7.26
CA ARG A 299 22.06 -5.14 -6.04
C ARG A 299 23.56 -5.00 -6.25
N ASP A 300 24.10 -5.44 -7.38
CA ASP A 300 25.53 -5.65 -7.56
C ASP A 300 26.16 -4.78 -8.67
N LYS A 301 25.36 -4.20 -9.60
CA LYS A 301 25.88 -3.59 -10.84
C LYS A 301 25.91 -2.06 -10.89
N GLY A 302 25.54 -1.39 -9.80
CA GLY A 302 25.69 0.07 -9.66
C GLY A 302 24.74 0.89 -10.54
N TYR A 303 23.57 0.37 -10.91
CA TYR A 303 22.54 1.12 -11.60
C TYR A 303 21.19 1.03 -10.89
N GLY A 304 20.30 1.96 -11.19
CA GLY A 304 18.97 2.05 -10.60
C GLY A 304 18.32 3.40 -10.84
N ALA A 305 17.18 3.62 -10.19
CA ALA A 305 16.47 4.89 -10.24
C ALA A 305 15.69 5.18 -8.95
N ALA A 306 15.53 6.47 -8.68
CA ALA A 306 14.55 6.99 -7.74
C ALA A 306 13.59 7.91 -8.48
N VAL A 307 12.29 7.70 -8.31
CA VAL A 307 11.23 8.48 -8.95
C VAL A 307 10.23 8.89 -7.88
N MET A 308 9.87 10.18 -7.84
CA MET A 308 8.90 10.71 -6.89
C MET A 308 7.90 11.60 -7.61
N VAL A 309 6.62 11.47 -7.26
CA VAL A 309 5.53 12.27 -7.81
C VAL A 309 4.69 12.88 -6.69
N ASN A 310 4.14 14.07 -6.93
CA ASN A 310 3.23 14.75 -6.03
C ASN A 310 1.76 14.48 -6.37
N SER A 311 1.42 13.20 -6.51
CA SER A 311 0.08 12.74 -6.86
C SER A 311 -0.19 11.36 -6.26
N ASP A 312 -1.46 11.05 -6.00
CA ASP A 312 -1.91 9.68 -5.68
C ASP A 312 -1.82 8.73 -6.89
N ASN A 313 -1.70 9.27 -8.11
CA ASN A 313 -1.57 8.50 -9.34
C ASN A 313 -0.11 8.08 -9.60
N GLY A 314 0.29 6.96 -8.99
CA GLY A 314 1.66 6.45 -9.08
C GLY A 314 1.99 5.61 -10.32
N GLN A 315 1.03 5.28 -11.19
CA GLN A 315 1.22 4.37 -12.33
C GLN A 315 2.30 4.85 -13.29
N ILE A 316 2.45 6.16 -13.47
CA ILE A 316 3.50 6.76 -14.30
C ILE A 316 4.92 6.37 -13.86
N ILE A 317 5.12 6.06 -12.57
CA ILE A 317 6.44 5.69 -12.01
C ILE A 317 6.95 4.41 -12.66
N SER A 318 6.09 3.41 -12.80
CA SER A 318 6.46 2.14 -13.44
C SER A 318 6.85 2.34 -14.91
N GLU A 319 6.14 3.17 -15.66
CA GLU A 319 6.48 3.49 -17.06
C GLU A 319 7.83 4.23 -17.16
N ILE A 320 8.09 5.17 -16.24
CA ILE A 320 9.37 5.89 -16.19
C ILE A 320 10.52 4.92 -15.90
N ILE A 321 10.36 4.03 -14.91
CA ILE A 321 11.39 3.05 -14.56
C ILE A 321 11.64 2.08 -15.73
N GLN A 322 10.58 1.59 -16.40
CA GLN A 322 10.72 0.74 -17.57
C GLN A 322 11.42 1.45 -18.74
N ALA A 323 11.11 2.74 -18.96
CA ALA A 323 11.80 3.53 -19.98
C ALA A 323 13.28 3.70 -19.67
N ILE A 324 13.64 3.97 -18.40
CA ILE A 324 15.04 4.03 -17.95
C ILE A 324 15.70 2.66 -18.10
N ALA A 325 15.05 1.60 -17.66
CA ALA A 325 15.57 0.23 -17.77
C ALA A 325 15.84 -0.18 -19.24
N LYS A 326 14.97 0.27 -20.16
CA LYS A 326 15.15 0.04 -21.60
C LYS A 326 16.35 0.80 -22.14
N GLU A 327 16.48 2.07 -21.83
CA GLU A 327 17.58 2.93 -22.30
C GLU A 327 18.93 2.45 -21.77
N TYR A 328 19.00 2.11 -20.48
CA TYR A 328 20.22 1.66 -19.82
C TYR A 328 20.43 0.13 -19.86
N GLN A 329 19.58 -0.59 -20.58
CA GLN A 329 19.66 -2.06 -20.77
C GLN A 329 19.81 -2.81 -19.45
N TRP A 330 18.91 -2.53 -18.49
CA TRP A 330 18.92 -3.22 -17.18
C TRP A 330 18.72 -4.72 -17.38
N GLU A 331 19.61 -5.51 -16.77
CA GLU A 331 19.63 -6.96 -16.91
C GLU A 331 18.33 -7.59 -16.42
N ASP A 332 17.72 -8.39 -17.28
CA ASP A 332 16.49 -9.17 -17.00
C ASP A 332 15.31 -8.36 -16.43
N PHE A 333 15.37 -7.02 -16.45
CA PHE A 333 14.35 -6.18 -15.80
C PHE A 333 13.06 -6.06 -16.61
N LEU A 334 13.21 -5.86 -17.91
CA LEU A 334 12.03 -5.67 -18.75
C LEU A 334 11.30 -7.01 -18.95
N PRO A 335 9.97 -7.01 -18.83
CA PRO A 335 9.20 -8.19 -19.18
C PRO A 335 9.47 -8.55 -20.65
N GLN A 336 9.52 -9.84 -20.95
CA GLN A 336 9.61 -10.29 -22.34
C GLN A 336 8.37 -9.79 -23.10
N PRO A 337 8.53 -9.22 -24.31
CA PRO A 337 7.40 -8.81 -25.11
C PRO A 337 6.45 -9.99 -25.31
N LEU A 338 5.18 -9.79 -24.99
CA LEU A 338 4.15 -10.79 -25.27
C LEU A 338 3.75 -10.67 -26.73
N GLU A 339 3.90 -11.75 -27.48
CA GLU A 339 3.43 -11.83 -28.86
C GLU A 339 1.90 -12.05 -28.86
N ILE A 340 1.18 -11.12 -29.47
CA ILE A 340 -0.27 -11.24 -29.62
C ILE A 340 -0.55 -12.12 -30.84
N VAL A 341 -1.24 -13.22 -30.59
CA VAL A 341 -1.62 -14.19 -31.64
C VAL A 341 -3.08 -14.04 -32.04
N SER A 342 -3.41 -14.44 -33.25
CA SER A 342 -4.80 -14.52 -33.70
C SER A 342 -5.40 -15.85 -33.29
N VAL A 343 -6.57 -15.80 -32.67
CA VAL A 343 -7.39 -16.99 -32.36
C VAL A 343 -8.56 -17.02 -33.32
N ASP A 344 -8.92 -18.20 -33.82
CA ASP A 344 -10.09 -18.38 -34.67
C ASP A 344 -11.35 -17.80 -33.99
N PRO A 345 -12.04 -16.83 -34.62
CA PRO A 345 -13.23 -16.24 -34.05
C PRO A 345 -14.32 -17.24 -33.66
N ALA A 346 -14.40 -18.39 -34.29
CA ALA A 346 -15.34 -19.46 -33.96
C ALA A 346 -15.04 -20.10 -32.60
N LYS A 347 -13.75 -20.13 -32.20
CA LYS A 347 -13.33 -20.67 -30.90
C LYS A 347 -13.52 -19.70 -29.74
N LEU A 348 -13.67 -18.39 -30.02
CA LEU A 348 -13.81 -17.38 -28.97
C LEU A 348 -15.10 -17.56 -28.13
N ASP A 349 -16.13 -18.18 -28.69
CA ASP A 349 -17.37 -18.47 -27.97
C ASP A 349 -17.15 -19.49 -26.83
N ASP A 350 -16.16 -20.38 -26.93
CA ASP A 350 -15.81 -21.34 -25.87
C ASP A 350 -15.38 -20.63 -24.57
N TYR A 351 -14.74 -19.47 -24.69
CA TYR A 351 -14.19 -18.69 -23.58
C TYR A 351 -15.20 -17.75 -22.93
N THR A 352 -16.36 -17.52 -23.58
CA THR A 352 -17.41 -16.66 -23.01
C THR A 352 -18.09 -17.34 -21.82
N GLY A 353 -18.48 -16.55 -20.83
CA GLY A 353 -19.21 -17.07 -19.68
C GLY A 353 -18.92 -16.28 -18.40
N ARG A 354 -19.38 -16.83 -17.30
CA ARG A 354 -19.22 -16.25 -15.95
C ARG A 354 -18.32 -17.15 -15.13
N PHE A 355 -17.26 -16.60 -14.56
CA PHE A 355 -16.24 -17.35 -13.82
C PHE A 355 -16.16 -16.81 -12.39
N LEU A 356 -16.40 -17.67 -11.41
CA LEU A 356 -16.39 -17.32 -9.98
C LEU A 356 -14.95 -17.22 -9.48
N VAL A 357 -14.53 -16.00 -9.18
CA VAL A 357 -13.18 -15.68 -8.68
C VAL A 357 -13.10 -15.90 -7.17
N ASP A 358 -14.10 -15.43 -6.43
CA ASP A 358 -14.35 -15.70 -5.02
C ASP A 358 -15.86 -15.80 -4.77
N SER A 359 -16.29 -15.94 -3.53
CA SER A 359 -17.72 -16.18 -3.24
C SER A 359 -18.66 -15.04 -3.65
N ASP A 360 -18.15 -13.85 -3.96
CA ASP A 360 -18.93 -12.68 -4.41
C ASP A 360 -18.28 -11.90 -5.57
N HIS A 361 -17.35 -12.50 -6.27
CA HIS A 361 -16.67 -11.86 -7.39
C HIS A 361 -16.71 -12.76 -8.63
N VAL A 362 -17.34 -12.29 -9.70
CA VAL A 362 -17.48 -13.00 -10.97
C VAL A 362 -16.78 -12.20 -12.08
N LEU A 363 -15.87 -12.84 -12.79
CA LEU A 363 -15.38 -12.35 -14.08
C LEU A 363 -16.36 -12.78 -15.18
N THR A 364 -17.06 -11.82 -15.76
CA THR A 364 -17.88 -12.08 -16.95
C THR A 364 -17.07 -11.88 -18.20
N VAL A 365 -16.96 -12.92 -19.04
CA VAL A 365 -16.27 -12.86 -20.34
C VAL A 365 -17.30 -12.85 -21.46
N THR A 366 -17.24 -11.84 -22.31
CA THR A 366 -18.15 -11.63 -23.45
C THR A 366 -17.37 -11.53 -24.75
N LYS A 367 -18.03 -11.86 -25.87
CA LYS A 367 -17.51 -11.67 -27.22
C LYS A 367 -18.28 -10.55 -27.90
N GLU A 368 -17.54 -9.55 -28.41
CA GLU A 368 -18.10 -8.41 -29.13
C GLU A 368 -17.20 -8.11 -30.33
N ASN A 369 -17.79 -8.01 -31.52
CA ASN A 369 -17.06 -7.70 -32.77
C ASN A 369 -15.81 -8.59 -33.01
N GLY A 370 -15.91 -9.89 -32.69
CA GLY A 370 -14.82 -10.85 -32.87
C GLY A 370 -13.69 -10.74 -31.84
N LYS A 371 -13.89 -10.03 -30.72
CA LYS A 371 -12.94 -9.87 -29.64
C LYS A 371 -13.55 -10.33 -28.32
N LEU A 372 -12.68 -10.74 -27.39
CA LEU A 372 -13.11 -11.07 -26.03
C LEU A 372 -12.90 -9.87 -25.09
N TYR A 373 -13.83 -9.73 -24.18
CA TYR A 373 -13.80 -8.73 -23.11
C TYR A 373 -14.06 -9.38 -21.76
N GLY A 374 -13.27 -9.00 -20.77
CA GLY A 374 -13.51 -9.33 -19.37
C GLY A 374 -14.17 -8.16 -18.65
N LYS A 375 -15.18 -8.45 -17.81
CA LYS A 375 -15.82 -7.44 -16.96
C LYS A 375 -15.98 -7.96 -15.54
N PRO A 376 -15.21 -7.45 -14.57
CA PRO A 376 -15.48 -7.61 -13.15
C PRO A 376 -16.71 -6.77 -12.73
N PRO A 377 -17.38 -7.08 -11.61
CA PRO A 377 -18.61 -6.40 -11.19
C PRO A 377 -18.45 -4.88 -10.98
N LEU A 378 -17.39 -4.47 -10.29
CA LEU A 378 -17.17 -3.09 -9.86
C LEU A 378 -16.05 -2.36 -10.64
N ALA A 379 -15.54 -2.95 -11.72
CA ALA A 379 -14.49 -2.36 -12.54
C ALA A 379 -14.94 -2.21 -14.01
N PRO A 380 -14.28 -1.33 -14.78
CA PRO A 380 -14.54 -1.19 -16.21
C PRO A 380 -14.27 -2.47 -16.98
N LYS A 381 -15.00 -2.64 -18.10
CA LYS A 381 -14.74 -3.68 -19.09
C LYS A 381 -13.39 -3.45 -19.75
N PHE A 382 -12.62 -4.52 -19.96
CA PHE A 382 -11.32 -4.49 -20.64
C PHE A 382 -11.25 -5.54 -21.76
N GLU A 383 -10.45 -5.26 -22.80
CA GLU A 383 -10.20 -6.18 -23.91
C GLU A 383 -9.19 -7.26 -23.49
N LEU A 384 -9.44 -8.50 -23.90
CA LEU A 384 -8.55 -9.64 -23.71
C LEU A 384 -7.80 -9.95 -25.02
N PHE A 385 -6.48 -9.91 -24.98
CA PHE A 385 -5.59 -10.17 -26.10
C PHE A 385 -4.98 -11.57 -25.99
N ALA A 386 -5.13 -12.40 -27.00
CA ALA A 386 -4.59 -13.75 -26.98
C ALA A 386 -3.05 -13.73 -27.08
N ILE A 387 -2.39 -14.46 -26.20
CA ILE A 387 -0.92 -14.73 -26.25
C ILE A 387 -0.64 -16.20 -26.55
N SER A 388 -1.66 -17.04 -26.50
CA SER A 388 -1.71 -18.39 -27.08
C SER A 388 -3.16 -18.74 -27.37
N GLU A 389 -3.44 -19.96 -27.85
CA GLU A 389 -4.81 -20.39 -28.16
C GLU A 389 -5.79 -20.21 -26.99
N ASN A 390 -5.36 -20.50 -25.75
CA ASN A 390 -6.20 -20.49 -24.56
C ASN A 390 -5.72 -19.56 -23.44
N VAL A 391 -4.66 -18.76 -23.68
CA VAL A 391 -4.15 -17.79 -22.71
C VAL A 391 -4.29 -16.38 -23.27
N PHE A 392 -4.90 -15.52 -22.47
CA PHE A 392 -5.14 -14.13 -22.82
C PHE A 392 -4.50 -13.19 -21.79
N THR A 393 -4.26 -11.94 -22.17
CA THR A 393 -3.70 -10.88 -21.32
C THR A 393 -4.46 -9.57 -21.50
N ARG A 394 -4.18 -8.60 -20.64
CA ARG A 394 -4.61 -7.19 -20.76
C ARG A 394 -3.44 -6.34 -21.21
N ARG A 395 -3.72 -5.13 -21.75
CA ARG A 395 -2.67 -4.16 -22.10
C ARG A 395 -2.19 -3.33 -20.92
N ASP A 396 -3.08 -3.05 -20.00
CA ASP A 396 -2.90 -2.07 -18.93
C ASP A 396 -2.39 -2.69 -17.62
N GLU A 397 -2.40 -4.03 -17.51
CA GLU A 397 -1.95 -4.77 -16.34
C GLU A 397 -1.29 -6.07 -16.74
N ASN A 398 -0.33 -6.55 -15.94
CA ASN A 398 0.37 -7.82 -16.18
C ASN A 398 -0.45 -9.01 -15.68
N HIS A 399 -1.71 -9.11 -16.14
CA HIS A 399 -2.59 -10.22 -15.81
C HIS A 399 -2.66 -11.22 -16.97
N GLN A 400 -2.66 -12.51 -16.64
CA GLN A 400 -2.86 -13.59 -17.60
C GLN A 400 -4.09 -14.40 -17.22
N PHE A 401 -4.89 -14.74 -18.23
CA PHE A 401 -6.14 -15.47 -18.13
C PHE A 401 -5.99 -16.77 -18.93
N ALA A 402 -5.68 -17.87 -18.26
CA ALA A 402 -5.50 -19.17 -18.89
C ALA A 402 -6.79 -19.99 -18.75
N PHE A 403 -7.52 -20.16 -19.83
CA PHE A 403 -8.76 -20.93 -19.87
C PHE A 403 -8.45 -22.43 -19.98
N ALA A 404 -9.11 -23.22 -19.16
CA ALA A 404 -8.99 -24.68 -19.15
C ALA A 404 -10.32 -25.35 -19.55
N LYS A 405 -10.21 -26.45 -20.32
CA LYS A 405 -11.35 -27.27 -20.72
C LYS A 405 -11.52 -28.41 -19.71
N GLY A 406 -12.75 -28.64 -19.28
CA GLY A 406 -13.12 -29.77 -18.44
C GLY A 406 -13.37 -31.05 -19.23
N GLU A 407 -13.86 -32.09 -18.56
CA GLU A 407 -14.10 -33.43 -19.13
C GLU A 407 -15.06 -33.43 -20.34
N GLY A 408 -15.94 -32.43 -20.45
CA GLY A 408 -16.89 -32.28 -21.58
C GLY A 408 -16.29 -31.50 -22.79
N GLY A 409 -14.98 -31.16 -22.80
CA GLY A 409 -14.32 -30.39 -23.86
C GLY A 409 -14.71 -28.91 -23.91
N LYS A 410 -15.57 -28.44 -23.01
CA LYS A 410 -15.95 -27.03 -22.83
C LYS A 410 -15.07 -26.40 -21.77
N VAL A 411 -14.80 -25.10 -21.93
CA VAL A 411 -14.08 -24.34 -20.91
C VAL A 411 -14.90 -24.30 -19.64
N ASP A 412 -14.36 -24.78 -18.52
CA ASP A 412 -15.02 -24.85 -17.21
C ASP A 412 -14.31 -24.00 -16.15
N SER A 413 -13.11 -23.54 -16.42
CA SER A 413 -12.34 -22.70 -15.50
C SER A 413 -11.44 -21.72 -16.23
N VAL A 414 -11.03 -20.67 -15.51
CA VAL A 414 -9.98 -19.76 -15.90
C VAL A 414 -9.02 -19.57 -14.73
N ARG A 415 -7.74 -19.80 -14.99
CA ARG A 415 -6.68 -19.45 -14.06
C ARG A 415 -6.25 -18.02 -14.33
N ILE A 416 -6.42 -17.16 -13.34
CA ILE A 416 -6.07 -15.73 -13.42
C ILE A 416 -4.79 -15.53 -12.63
N ARG A 417 -3.73 -15.13 -13.31
CA ARG A 417 -2.45 -14.81 -12.69
C ARG A 417 -2.30 -13.29 -12.59
N PHE A 418 -2.06 -12.81 -11.36
CA PHE A 418 -1.74 -11.43 -11.03
C PHE A 418 -0.32 -11.40 -10.49
N ASP A 419 0.61 -10.72 -11.08
CA ASP A 419 2.00 -10.63 -10.61
C ASP A 419 2.55 -11.88 -9.89
N ARG A 420 2.26 -12.04 -8.60
CA ARG A 420 2.72 -13.16 -7.73
C ARG A 420 1.60 -14.12 -7.32
N ASP A 421 0.35 -13.72 -7.48
CA ASP A 421 -0.81 -14.50 -7.05
C ASP A 421 -1.49 -15.20 -8.22
N THR A 422 -2.13 -16.31 -7.94
CA THR A 422 -2.90 -17.07 -8.92
C THR A 422 -4.24 -17.47 -8.31
N ILE A 423 -5.32 -17.20 -9.04
CA ILE A 423 -6.68 -17.57 -8.68
C ILE A 423 -7.22 -18.55 -9.71
N GLU A 424 -7.82 -19.65 -9.25
CA GLU A 424 -8.60 -20.56 -10.09
C GLU A 424 -10.07 -20.16 -9.99
N ALA A 425 -10.65 -19.67 -11.09
CA ALA A 425 -12.04 -19.27 -11.18
C ALA A 425 -12.84 -20.31 -11.97
N ARG A 426 -13.78 -21.00 -11.31
CA ARG A 426 -14.65 -21.97 -11.96
C ARG A 426 -15.75 -21.28 -12.77
N ARG A 427 -16.19 -21.89 -13.84
CA ARG A 427 -17.38 -21.43 -14.57
C ARG A 427 -18.63 -21.60 -13.70
N LEU A 428 -19.45 -20.57 -13.62
CA LEU A 428 -20.76 -20.65 -12.98
C LEU A 428 -21.76 -21.41 -13.85
N ALA A 429 -22.61 -22.23 -13.20
CA ALA A 429 -23.71 -22.86 -13.87
C ALA A 429 -24.74 -21.82 -14.34
N GLN A 430 -25.57 -22.22 -15.32
CA GLN A 430 -26.66 -21.37 -15.78
C GLN A 430 -27.65 -21.12 -14.63
N GLY A 431 -27.96 -19.87 -14.33
CA GLY A 431 -28.85 -19.47 -13.24
C GLY A 431 -28.22 -19.40 -11.87
N GLU A 432 -26.94 -19.78 -11.70
CA GLU A 432 -26.23 -19.58 -10.46
C GLU A 432 -25.91 -18.07 -10.29
N VAL A 433 -26.27 -17.49 -9.13
CA VAL A 433 -26.10 -16.07 -8.83
C VAL A 433 -25.28 -15.87 -7.56
N ILE A 434 -24.54 -14.78 -7.50
CA ILE A 434 -23.75 -14.37 -6.34
C ILE A 434 -24.48 -13.27 -5.55
N PRO A 435 -24.11 -13.02 -4.26
CA PRO A 435 -24.75 -12.00 -3.44
C PRO A 435 -24.78 -10.62 -4.08
N TYR A 436 -23.68 -10.17 -4.70
CA TYR A 436 -23.62 -8.88 -5.40
C TYR A 436 -24.67 -8.77 -6.53
N GLU A 437 -24.87 -9.83 -7.31
CA GLU A 437 -25.88 -9.83 -8.37
C GLU A 437 -27.30 -9.79 -7.81
N GLN A 438 -27.54 -10.41 -6.65
CA GLN A 438 -28.81 -10.29 -5.93
C GLN A 438 -29.05 -8.86 -5.45
N LEU A 439 -27.99 -8.18 -4.94
CA LEU A 439 -28.07 -6.76 -4.54
C LEU A 439 -28.50 -5.86 -5.71
N ILE A 440 -27.82 -5.98 -6.85
CA ILE A 440 -28.14 -5.13 -8.03
C ILE A 440 -29.48 -5.49 -8.68
N ALA A 441 -29.97 -6.72 -8.47
CA ALA A 441 -31.30 -7.17 -8.89
C ALA A 441 -32.42 -6.79 -7.90
N GLY A 442 -32.11 -6.07 -6.81
CA GLY A 442 -33.08 -5.67 -5.79
C GLY A 442 -33.51 -6.78 -4.84
N LYS A 443 -32.86 -7.94 -4.86
CA LYS A 443 -33.14 -9.09 -3.99
C LYS A 443 -32.34 -8.99 -2.69
N PHE A 444 -32.63 -7.93 -1.92
CA PHE A 444 -31.80 -7.54 -0.78
C PHE A 444 -31.79 -8.57 0.36
N ALA A 445 -32.94 -9.15 0.68
CA ALA A 445 -33.04 -10.14 1.75
C ALA A 445 -32.23 -11.40 1.42
N GLU A 446 -32.34 -11.88 0.18
CA GLU A 446 -31.58 -13.04 -0.32
C GLU A 446 -30.07 -12.75 -0.32
N ALA A 447 -29.65 -11.54 -0.71
CA ALA A 447 -28.25 -11.14 -0.70
C ALA A 447 -27.68 -11.13 0.72
N ILE A 448 -28.38 -10.55 1.69
CA ILE A 448 -27.97 -10.51 3.10
C ILE A 448 -27.79 -11.93 3.65
N GLU A 449 -28.79 -12.80 3.42
CA GLU A 449 -28.69 -14.20 3.87
C GLU A 449 -27.57 -14.97 3.17
N ALA A 450 -27.29 -14.68 1.90
CA ALA A 450 -26.16 -15.27 1.18
C ALA A 450 -24.82 -14.86 1.78
N TYR A 451 -24.59 -13.58 2.13
CA TYR A 451 -23.38 -13.14 2.85
C TYR A 451 -23.26 -13.80 4.22
N LYS A 452 -24.34 -13.89 4.98
CA LYS A 452 -24.35 -14.60 6.28
C LYS A 452 -24.02 -16.08 6.13
N LYS A 453 -24.52 -16.73 5.09
CA LYS A 453 -24.18 -18.12 4.77
C LYS A 453 -22.71 -18.28 4.45
N ILE A 454 -22.14 -17.42 3.59
CA ILE A 454 -20.71 -17.44 3.27
C ILE A 454 -19.89 -17.26 4.56
N LYS A 455 -20.24 -16.31 5.43
CA LYS A 455 -19.53 -16.10 6.69
C LYS A 455 -19.56 -17.31 7.61
N ARG A 456 -20.68 -18.04 7.66
CA ARG A 456 -20.78 -19.27 8.47
C ARG A 456 -19.96 -20.41 7.89
N GLU A 457 -19.99 -20.60 6.57
CA GLU A 457 -19.34 -21.73 5.90
C GLU A 457 -17.84 -21.49 5.64
N LYS A 458 -17.48 -20.24 5.39
CA LYS A 458 -16.12 -19.80 5.05
C LYS A 458 -15.78 -18.49 5.79
N PRO A 459 -15.51 -18.54 7.11
CA PRO A 459 -15.33 -17.33 7.94
C PRO A 459 -14.26 -16.34 7.45
N ASN A 460 -13.26 -16.85 6.73
CA ASN A 460 -12.11 -16.09 6.21
C ASN A 460 -12.19 -15.82 4.70
N ASP A 461 -13.37 -15.98 4.07
CA ASP A 461 -13.57 -15.65 2.66
C ASP A 461 -13.54 -14.12 2.49
N ASN A 462 -12.75 -13.63 1.55
CA ASN A 462 -12.60 -12.19 1.27
C ASN A 462 -13.95 -11.52 0.96
N ALA A 463 -14.90 -12.25 0.38
CA ALA A 463 -16.24 -11.74 0.04
C ALA A 463 -17.02 -11.23 1.25
N VAL A 464 -16.68 -11.69 2.45
CA VAL A 464 -17.38 -11.34 3.69
C VAL A 464 -16.46 -10.64 4.71
N GLU A 465 -15.33 -10.10 4.30
CA GLU A 465 -14.53 -9.20 5.12
C GLU A 465 -15.22 -7.84 5.27
N GLU A 466 -15.10 -7.24 6.45
CA GLU A 466 -15.72 -5.94 6.77
C GLU A 466 -15.35 -4.87 5.74
N GLU A 467 -14.06 -4.75 5.44
CA GLU A 467 -13.54 -3.77 4.49
C GLU A 467 -14.06 -4.01 3.07
N ARG A 468 -14.21 -5.27 2.67
CA ARG A 468 -14.73 -5.64 1.35
C ARG A 468 -16.20 -5.25 1.18
N LEU A 469 -17.04 -5.59 2.17
CA LEU A 469 -18.46 -5.21 2.15
C LEU A 469 -18.63 -3.69 2.22
N ASN A 470 -17.76 -3.02 2.96
CA ASN A 470 -17.73 -1.56 3.02
C ASN A 470 -17.39 -0.95 1.66
N TYR A 471 -16.37 -1.48 0.97
CA TYR A 471 -16.01 -1.06 -0.39
C TYR A 471 -17.15 -1.24 -1.39
N ILE A 472 -17.86 -2.37 -1.35
CA ILE A 472 -19.02 -2.63 -2.21
C ILE A 472 -20.10 -1.59 -1.94
N GLY A 473 -20.40 -1.30 -0.66
CA GLY A 473 -21.41 -0.32 -0.27
C GLY A 473 -21.11 1.08 -0.81
N TYR A 474 -19.89 1.56 -0.63
CA TYR A 474 -19.49 2.87 -1.18
C TYR A 474 -19.48 2.91 -2.71
N SER A 475 -19.04 1.84 -3.36
CA SER A 475 -19.10 1.74 -4.82
C SER A 475 -20.52 1.82 -5.36
N LEU A 476 -21.49 1.23 -4.63
CA LEU A 476 -22.91 1.32 -4.97
C LEU A 476 -23.48 2.73 -4.71
N LEU A 477 -23.03 3.42 -3.65
CA LEU A 477 -23.40 4.84 -3.41
C LEU A 477 -22.89 5.75 -4.54
N GLU A 478 -21.65 5.59 -4.97
CA GLU A 478 -21.09 6.32 -6.10
C GLU A 478 -21.89 6.09 -7.41
N GLN A 479 -22.37 4.87 -7.61
CA GLN A 479 -23.25 4.51 -8.71
C GLN A 479 -24.71 4.96 -8.53
N LYS A 480 -25.03 5.64 -7.40
CA LYS A 480 -26.37 6.09 -7.02
C LYS A 480 -27.37 4.95 -6.80
N ASN A 481 -26.89 3.73 -6.56
CA ASN A 481 -27.72 2.59 -6.17
C ASN A 481 -27.82 2.51 -4.64
N ILE A 482 -28.49 3.50 -4.05
CA ILE A 482 -28.52 3.71 -2.59
C ILE A 482 -29.20 2.53 -1.88
N ALA A 483 -30.26 1.97 -2.45
CA ALA A 483 -30.99 0.84 -1.84
C ALA A 483 -30.10 -0.42 -1.71
N ALA A 484 -29.31 -0.75 -2.74
CA ALA A 484 -28.36 -1.85 -2.69
C ALA A 484 -27.19 -1.56 -1.72
N ALA A 485 -26.72 -0.30 -1.66
CA ALA A 485 -25.72 0.11 -0.68
C ALA A 485 -26.19 -0.08 0.76
N ILE A 486 -27.41 0.36 1.09
CA ILE A 486 -28.03 0.13 2.40
C ILE A 486 -28.11 -1.36 2.71
N ALA A 487 -28.47 -2.20 1.74
CA ALA A 487 -28.57 -3.64 1.95
C ALA A 487 -27.23 -4.29 2.29
N VAL A 488 -26.15 -3.96 1.58
CA VAL A 488 -24.82 -4.51 1.88
C VAL A 488 -24.25 -3.96 3.18
N PHE A 489 -24.47 -2.67 3.51
CA PHE A 489 -24.07 -2.13 4.81
C PHE A 489 -24.87 -2.77 5.96
N LYS A 490 -26.15 -3.11 5.79
CA LYS A 490 -26.91 -3.90 6.77
C LYS A 490 -26.29 -5.27 6.97
N ALA A 491 -25.93 -5.97 5.88
CA ALA A 491 -25.22 -7.23 5.99
C ALA A 491 -23.90 -7.07 6.77
N ASN A 492 -23.16 -5.99 6.52
CA ASN A 492 -21.91 -5.70 7.21
C ASN A 492 -22.13 -5.47 8.73
N VAL A 493 -23.16 -4.72 9.09
CA VAL A 493 -23.56 -4.52 10.51
C VAL A 493 -23.92 -5.86 11.18
N GLU A 494 -24.65 -6.75 10.50
CA GLU A 494 -25.01 -8.05 11.07
C GLU A 494 -23.81 -8.97 11.25
N LEU A 495 -22.82 -8.90 10.37
CA LEU A 495 -21.58 -9.69 10.44
C LEU A 495 -20.57 -9.14 11.44
N TYR A 496 -20.53 -7.82 11.66
CA TYR A 496 -19.55 -7.10 12.48
C TYR A 496 -20.19 -6.12 13.48
N PRO A 497 -21.11 -6.59 14.36
CA PRO A 497 -21.90 -5.72 15.23
C PRO A 497 -21.09 -4.97 16.30
N GLN A 498 -19.81 -5.27 16.46
CA GLN A 498 -18.90 -4.58 17.38
C GLN A 498 -17.97 -3.57 16.68
N SER A 499 -18.05 -3.43 15.36
CA SER A 499 -17.30 -2.40 14.63
C SER A 499 -18.09 -1.10 14.55
N SER A 500 -17.47 -0.01 14.99
CA SER A 500 -18.07 1.33 14.86
C SER A 500 -18.18 1.80 13.41
N ASN A 501 -17.26 1.33 12.57
CA ASN A 501 -17.16 1.71 11.16
C ASN A 501 -18.39 1.25 10.35
N VAL A 502 -18.93 0.05 10.62
CA VAL A 502 -20.07 -0.47 9.87
C VAL A 502 -21.36 0.34 10.13
N TYR A 503 -21.52 0.86 11.35
CA TYR A 503 -22.64 1.74 11.68
C TYR A 503 -22.47 3.14 11.10
N ASP A 504 -21.23 3.65 11.04
CA ASP A 504 -20.93 4.93 10.41
C ASP A 504 -21.29 4.90 8.92
N SER A 505 -20.82 3.88 8.19
CA SER A 505 -21.11 3.69 6.77
C SER A 505 -22.60 3.47 6.48
N LEU A 506 -23.31 2.75 7.35
CA LEU A 506 -24.76 2.58 7.22
C LEU A 506 -25.50 3.90 7.50
N GLY A 507 -25.02 4.69 8.46
CA GLY A 507 -25.54 6.03 8.76
C GLY A 507 -25.42 6.97 7.57
N GLU A 508 -24.27 6.94 6.89
CA GLU A 508 -24.03 7.73 5.68
C GLU A 508 -24.96 7.32 4.52
N ALA A 509 -25.17 6.02 4.33
CA ALA A 509 -26.08 5.50 3.30
C ALA A 509 -27.55 5.91 3.58
N TYR A 510 -28.01 5.83 4.83
CA TYR A 510 -29.33 6.34 5.21
C TYR A 510 -29.47 7.84 5.00
N LEU A 511 -28.42 8.60 5.30
CA LEU A 511 -28.43 10.04 5.05
C LEU A 511 -28.54 10.34 3.55
N ALA A 512 -27.80 9.61 2.72
CA ALA A 512 -27.89 9.71 1.25
C ALA A 512 -29.28 9.33 0.70
N ASN A 513 -29.99 8.43 1.41
CA ASN A 513 -31.38 8.05 1.09
C ASN A 513 -32.44 9.02 1.64
N GLY A 514 -32.05 10.03 2.43
CA GLY A 514 -32.96 10.98 3.07
C GLY A 514 -33.61 10.47 4.37
N GLU A 515 -33.21 9.33 4.88
CA GLU A 515 -33.74 8.67 6.10
C GLU A 515 -32.98 9.18 7.35
N LYS A 516 -33.24 10.44 7.70
CA LYS A 516 -32.51 11.20 8.71
C LYS A 516 -32.49 10.51 10.09
N GLU A 517 -33.62 9.98 10.55
CA GLU A 517 -33.75 9.35 11.88
C GLU A 517 -32.91 8.07 11.96
N LEU A 518 -32.89 7.26 10.89
CA LEU A 518 -32.07 6.06 10.80
C LEU A 518 -30.59 6.41 10.72
N ALA A 519 -30.23 7.46 9.99
CA ALA A 519 -28.85 7.96 9.96
C ALA A 519 -28.36 8.37 11.36
N ILE A 520 -29.16 9.16 12.10
CA ILE A 520 -28.85 9.58 13.47
C ILE A 520 -28.68 8.37 14.40
N ALA A 521 -29.58 7.39 14.33
CA ALA A 521 -29.49 6.19 15.16
C ALA A 521 -28.19 5.41 14.93
N ASN A 522 -27.79 5.27 13.66
CA ASN A 522 -26.55 4.55 13.31
C ASN A 522 -25.29 5.35 13.68
N TYR A 523 -25.24 6.66 13.45
CA TYR A 523 -24.11 7.49 13.90
C TYR A 523 -23.97 7.47 15.44
N ARG A 524 -25.07 7.52 16.20
CA ARG A 524 -25.02 7.37 17.65
C ARG A 524 -24.48 6.00 18.06
N LYS A 525 -24.94 4.92 17.40
CA LYS A 525 -24.41 3.59 17.65
C LYS A 525 -22.92 3.47 17.33
N SER A 526 -22.45 4.12 16.25
CA SER A 526 -21.03 4.21 15.94
C SER A 526 -20.25 4.90 17.08
N LEU A 527 -20.78 5.99 17.64
CA LEU A 527 -20.15 6.70 18.77
C LEU A 527 -20.20 5.93 20.08
N ASP A 528 -21.24 5.13 20.34
CA ASP A 528 -21.29 4.22 21.49
C ASP A 528 -20.14 3.22 21.48
N LEU A 529 -19.77 2.73 20.28
CA LEU A 529 -18.67 1.78 20.07
C LEU A 529 -17.31 2.47 19.98
N ASN A 530 -17.25 3.65 19.38
CA ASN A 530 -16.07 4.49 19.28
C ASN A 530 -16.41 5.97 19.45
N PRO A 531 -16.33 6.51 20.69
CA PRO A 531 -16.65 7.91 20.98
C PRO A 531 -15.78 8.94 20.22
N GLN A 532 -14.73 8.49 19.55
CA GLN A 532 -13.80 9.34 18.82
C GLN A 532 -14.03 9.33 17.30
N ASN A 533 -15.10 8.70 16.81
CA ASN A 533 -15.45 8.76 15.39
C ASN A 533 -15.86 10.18 14.99
N LYS A 534 -14.91 10.94 14.46
CA LYS A 534 -15.09 12.34 14.05
C LYS A 534 -16.19 12.47 12.98
N ASN A 535 -16.27 11.52 12.03
CA ASN A 535 -17.27 11.54 10.97
C ASN A 535 -18.70 11.52 11.56
N ALA A 536 -18.95 10.58 12.47
CA ALA A 536 -20.24 10.48 13.15
C ALA A 536 -20.56 11.72 14.01
N VAL A 537 -19.55 12.29 14.71
CA VAL A 537 -19.71 13.54 15.48
C VAL A 537 -20.13 14.70 14.58
N GLU A 538 -19.43 14.89 13.46
CA GLU A 538 -19.71 15.98 12.52
C GLU A 538 -21.05 15.80 11.81
N ALA A 539 -21.36 14.55 11.41
CA ALA A 539 -22.64 14.22 10.80
C ALA A 539 -23.81 14.52 11.74
N LEU A 540 -23.75 14.06 12.99
CA LEU A 540 -24.78 14.34 14.00
C LEU A 540 -24.93 15.85 14.26
N LYS A 541 -23.83 16.59 14.42
CA LYS A 541 -23.89 18.04 14.62
C LYS A 541 -24.61 18.75 13.47
N LYS A 542 -24.36 18.33 12.22
CA LYS A 542 -25.05 18.89 11.04
C LYS A 542 -26.53 18.51 10.99
N LEU A 543 -26.87 17.31 11.45
CA LEU A 543 -28.24 16.78 11.42
C LEU A 543 -29.11 17.32 12.55
N GLU A 544 -28.55 17.62 13.71
CA GLU A 544 -29.27 18.12 14.89
C GLU A 544 -29.43 19.66 14.90
N GLN A 545 -28.64 20.38 14.08
CA GLN A 545 -28.74 21.84 13.88
C GLN A 545 -29.80 22.27 12.84
N ARG A 546 -30.39 21.31 12.12
CA ARG A 546 -31.49 21.53 11.15
C ARG A 546 -32.79 20.91 11.66
#